data_caec8e8cc08e6a31e9d731e92dbe4754
#
_entry.id   caec8e8cc08e6a31e9d731e92dbe4754
#
_cell.length_a   1.000
_cell.length_b   1.000
_cell.length_c   1.000
_cell.angle_alpha   90.00
_cell.angle_beta   90.00
_cell.angle_gamma   90.00
#
_symmetry.space_group_name_H-M   'P 1'
#
loop_
_entity.id
_entity.type
_entity.pdbx_description
1 polymer ?
#
loop_
_entity_poly.entity_id
_entity_poly.type
_entity_poly.pdbx_seq_one_letter_code
_entity_poly.pdbx_strand_id
1 'polypeptide(L)' 'MNWSAEAEQALKEVPFFVRPAVRKRIESMAKEAGLSTIDQGFYAEARAQFGSK' A
#
# COMPACT_ATOMS: atom_id res chain seq x y z
N MET A 1 -0.25 8.68 8.47
CA MET A 1 0.55 8.08 7.38
C MET A 1 0.13 8.72 6.07
N ASN A 2 1.09 9.16 5.28
CA ASN A 2 0.82 9.84 4.01
C ASN A 2 1.02 8.89 2.85
N TRP A 3 0.20 9.06 1.83
CA TRP A 3 0.31 8.31 0.59
C TRP A 3 0.68 9.27 -0.53
N SER A 4 1.63 8.90 -1.35
CA SER A 4 1.97 9.71 -2.52
C SER A 4 0.83 9.63 -3.52
N ALA A 5 0.81 10.59 -4.45
CA ALA A 5 -0.24 10.61 -5.46
C ALA A 5 -0.20 9.34 -6.31
N GLU A 6 0.99 8.88 -6.63
CA GLU A 6 1.13 7.67 -7.44
C GLU A 6 0.67 6.44 -6.68
N ALA A 7 0.97 6.37 -5.38
CA ALA A 7 0.53 5.23 -4.58
C ALA A 7 -0.98 5.22 -4.44
N GLU A 8 -1.59 6.39 -4.28
CA GLU A 8 -3.03 6.47 -4.20
C GLU A 8 -3.69 6.05 -5.50
N GLN A 9 -3.10 6.44 -6.63
CA GLN A 9 -3.59 6.02 -7.93
C GLN A 9 -3.55 4.50 -8.05
N ALA A 10 -2.45 3.90 -7.63
CA ALA A 10 -2.32 2.45 -7.71
C ALA A 10 -3.33 1.77 -6.80
N LEU A 11 -3.58 2.36 -5.63
CA LEU A 11 -4.55 1.80 -4.70
C LEU A 11 -5.96 1.81 -5.28
N LYS A 12 -6.27 2.79 -6.11
CA LYS A 12 -7.60 2.88 -6.71
C LYS A 12 -7.89 1.72 -7.65
N GLU A 13 -6.87 1.03 -8.11
CA GLU A 13 -7.07 -0.15 -8.96
C GLU A 13 -7.56 -1.34 -8.16
N VAL A 14 -7.44 -1.29 -6.85
CA VAL A 14 -7.94 -2.35 -5.98
C VAL A 14 -9.45 -2.17 -5.84
N PRO A 15 -10.24 -3.25 -5.88
CA PRO A 15 -11.69 -3.14 -5.68
C PRO A 15 -11.99 -2.39 -4.39
N PHE A 16 -13.00 -1.52 -4.47
CA PHE A 16 -13.26 -0.61 -3.36
C PHE A 16 -13.59 -1.34 -2.06
N PHE A 17 -14.19 -2.51 -2.16
CA PHE A 17 -14.62 -3.21 -0.94
C PHE A 17 -13.45 -3.87 -0.21
N VAL A 18 -12.32 -4.08 -0.86
CA VAL A 18 -11.11 -4.60 -0.19
C VAL A 18 -10.07 -3.52 0.00
N ARG A 19 -10.32 -2.31 -0.52
CA ARG A 19 -9.34 -1.23 -0.46
C ARG A 19 -8.95 -0.86 0.97
N PRO A 20 -9.90 -0.76 1.91
CA PRO A 20 -9.50 -0.44 3.29
C PRO A 20 -8.57 -1.47 3.89
N ALA A 21 -8.80 -2.74 3.61
CA ALA A 21 -7.96 -3.81 4.16
C ALA A 21 -6.55 -3.74 3.57
N VAL A 22 -6.46 -3.53 2.25
CA VAL A 22 -5.16 -3.42 1.58
C VAL A 22 -4.40 -2.20 2.11
N ARG A 23 -5.10 -1.08 2.22
CA ARG A 23 -4.48 0.15 2.70
C ARG A 23 -3.92 -0.04 4.10
N LYS A 24 -4.71 -0.61 4.98
CA LYS A 24 -4.29 -0.80 6.36
C LYS A 24 -3.07 -1.72 6.43
N ARG A 25 -3.07 -2.78 5.63
CA ARG A 25 -1.96 -3.71 5.63
C ARG A 25 -0.68 -3.04 5.16
N ILE A 26 -0.77 -2.24 4.09
CA ILE A 26 0.40 -1.58 3.56
C ILE A 26 0.91 -0.52 4.54
N GLU A 27 0.01 0.18 5.20
CA GLU A 27 0.40 1.16 6.20
C GLU A 27 1.10 0.49 7.37
N SER A 28 0.65 -0.68 7.77
CA SER A 28 1.28 -1.43 8.84
C SER A 28 2.70 -1.82 8.44
N MET A 29 2.88 -2.28 7.20
CA MET A 29 4.19 -2.65 6.72
C MET A 29 5.13 -1.45 6.65
N ALA A 30 4.60 -0.30 6.22
CA ALA A 30 5.41 0.92 6.16
C ALA A 30 5.84 1.35 7.55
N LYS A 31 4.93 1.23 8.51
CA LYS A 31 5.24 1.60 9.88
C LYS A 31 6.36 0.73 10.43
N GLU A 32 6.30 -0.56 10.16
CA GLU A 32 7.35 -1.47 10.61
C GLU A 32 8.68 -1.17 9.93
N ALA A 33 8.63 -0.67 8.71
CA ALA A 33 9.84 -0.29 7.98
C ALA A 33 10.35 1.08 8.37
N GLY A 34 9.64 1.79 9.24
CA GLY A 34 10.07 3.12 9.68
C GLY A 34 9.77 4.20 8.68
N LEU A 35 8.82 3.97 7.77
CA LEU A 35 8.45 4.95 6.77
C LEU A 35 7.27 5.78 7.25
N SER A 36 7.26 7.05 6.87
CA SER A 36 6.13 7.93 7.17
C SER A 36 5.29 8.20 5.93
N THR A 37 5.76 7.79 4.76
CA THR A 37 5.05 8.02 3.50
C THR A 37 5.12 6.75 2.68
N ILE A 38 4.01 6.42 2.03
CA ILE A 38 3.93 5.27 1.15
C ILE A 38 3.99 5.78 -0.28
N ASP A 39 5.03 5.37 -1.02
CA ASP A 39 5.15 5.73 -2.42
C ASP A 39 4.81 4.52 -3.29
N GLN A 40 4.83 4.74 -4.60
CA GLN A 40 4.45 3.69 -5.54
C GLN A 40 5.39 2.50 -5.45
N GLY A 41 6.69 2.75 -5.27
CA GLY A 41 7.65 1.67 -5.17
C GLY A 41 7.36 0.76 -3.99
N PHE A 42 7.11 1.36 -2.84
CA PHE A 42 6.79 0.58 -1.65
C PHE A 42 5.46 -0.14 -1.83
N TYR A 43 4.48 0.56 -2.40
CA TYR A 43 3.17 -0.04 -2.64
C TYR A 43 3.30 -1.27 -3.55
N ALA A 44 4.09 -1.16 -4.60
CA ALA A 44 4.26 -2.28 -5.53
C ALA A 44 4.89 -3.47 -4.84
N GLU A 45 5.89 -3.23 -4.00
CA GLU A 45 6.54 -4.31 -3.27
C GLU A 45 5.58 -4.96 -2.28
N ALA A 46 4.80 -4.15 -1.58
CA ALA A 46 3.83 -4.69 -0.63
C ALA A 46 2.80 -5.54 -1.34
N ARG A 47 2.33 -5.07 -2.49
CA ARG A 47 1.34 -5.83 -3.26
C ARG A 47 1.93 -7.14 -3.78
N ALA A 48 3.18 -7.11 -4.16
CA ALA A 48 3.83 -8.34 -4.60
C ALA A 48 3.86 -9.37 -3.49
N GLN A 49 4.08 -8.92 -2.26
CA GLN A 49 4.06 -9.84 -1.13
C GLN A 49 2.67 -10.40 -0.86
N PHE A 50 1.64 -9.59 -1.07
CA PHE A 50 0.28 -10.09 -0.93
C PHE A 50 -0.02 -11.18 -1.94
N GLY A 51 0.35 -10.94 -3.19
CA GLY A 51 0.05 -11.87 -4.25
C GLY A 51 1.00 -13.05 -4.32
N SER A 52 2.08 -13.01 -3.56
CA SER A 52 3.07 -14.07 -3.56
C SER A 52 2.58 -15.24 -2.72
N LYS A 53 2.65 -16.42 -3.25
CA LYS A 53 2.16 -17.60 -2.53
C LYS A 53 3.22 -18.66 -2.52
#